data_5f82eb1794936681ac23a9b5a8bd978c
#
_entry.id   5f82eb1794936681ac23a9b5a8bd978c
#
_cell.length_a   1.000
_cell.length_b   1.000
_cell.length_c   1.000
_cell.angle_alpha   90.00
_cell.angle_beta   90.00
_cell.angle_gamma   90.00
#
_symmetry.space_group_name_H-M   'P 1'
#
loop_
_entity.id
_entity.type
_entity.pdbx_description
1 polymer ?
#
loop_
_entity_poly.entity_id
_entity_poly.type
_entity_poly.pdbx_seq_one_letter_code
_entity_poly.pdbx_strand_id
1 'polypeptide(L)'
;MFALPAVVTHAQAPGVLRQLVQHWPAQAPAHLDASGLQQFDSSTLAVLLACARQAQQRGTPLVIEGLPERLHTLAQVYGVAEFLGLRPSA
;
A
#
# COMPACT_ATOMS: atom_id res chain seq x y z
N MET A 1 -7.63 -9.18 -5.74
CA MET A 1 -6.36 -8.42 -5.82
C MET A 1 -6.63 -7.05 -6.42
N PHE A 2 -6.08 -6.02 -5.84
CA PHE A 2 -6.19 -4.66 -6.37
C PHE A 2 -4.81 -4.23 -6.89
N ALA A 3 -4.73 -3.86 -8.16
CA ALA A 3 -3.49 -3.35 -8.75
C ALA A 3 -3.43 -1.84 -8.59
N LEU A 4 -2.34 -1.34 -8.01
CA LEU A 4 -2.13 0.09 -7.90
C LEU A 4 -1.85 0.68 -9.28
N PRO A 5 -2.37 1.90 -9.57
CA PRO A 5 -2.07 2.54 -10.85
C PRO A 5 -0.59 2.91 -10.95
N ALA A 6 -0.15 3.24 -12.15
CA ALA A 6 1.25 3.59 -12.39
C ALA A 6 1.68 4.87 -11.64
N VAL A 7 0.74 5.78 -11.38
CA VAL A 7 1.02 7.05 -10.72
C VAL A 7 0.19 7.14 -9.44
N VAL A 8 0.88 7.19 -8.30
CA VAL A 8 0.24 7.41 -7.00
C VAL A 8 1.05 8.49 -6.29
N THR A 9 0.87 9.72 -6.71
CA THR A 9 1.47 10.87 -6.05
C THR A 9 0.39 11.62 -5.28
N HIS A 10 0.74 12.77 -4.73
CA HIS A 10 -0.15 13.56 -3.90
C HIS A 10 -1.52 13.82 -4.58
N ALA A 11 -1.52 14.08 -5.88
CA ALA A 11 -2.75 14.41 -6.60
C ALA A 11 -3.68 13.19 -6.74
N GLN A 12 -3.15 11.99 -6.89
CA GLN A 12 -3.93 10.79 -7.12
C GLN A 12 -4.29 10.04 -5.83
N ALA A 13 -3.55 10.28 -4.75
CA ALA A 13 -3.68 9.49 -3.52
C ALA A 13 -5.12 9.43 -2.98
N PRO A 14 -5.88 10.54 -2.86
CA PRO A 14 -7.24 10.44 -2.33
C PRO A 14 -8.16 9.57 -3.18
N GLY A 15 -8.05 9.65 -4.51
CA GLY A 15 -8.86 8.85 -5.42
C GLY A 15 -8.53 7.36 -5.34
N VAL A 16 -7.23 7.06 -5.28
CA VAL A 16 -6.76 5.68 -5.15
C VAL A 16 -7.26 5.06 -3.84
N LEU A 17 -7.13 5.79 -2.74
CA LEU A 17 -7.58 5.31 -1.45
C LEU A 17 -9.08 5.05 -1.44
N ARG A 18 -9.86 5.93 -2.06
CA ARG A 18 -11.31 5.77 -2.14
C ARG A 18 -11.68 4.49 -2.87
N GLN A 19 -11.01 4.20 -4.00
CA GLN A 19 -11.25 2.98 -4.76
C GLN A 19 -10.87 1.75 -3.95
N LEU A 20 -9.75 1.79 -3.25
CA LEU A 20 -9.32 0.68 -2.41
C LEU A 20 -10.35 0.36 -1.34
N VAL A 21 -10.87 1.38 -0.66
CA VAL A 21 -11.87 1.17 0.40
C VAL A 21 -13.15 0.61 -0.18
N GLN A 22 -13.60 1.09 -1.33
CA GLN A 22 -14.84 0.62 -1.97
C GLN A 22 -14.76 -0.84 -2.39
N HIS A 23 -13.58 -1.32 -2.78
CA HIS A 23 -13.38 -2.68 -3.27
C HIS A 23 -12.68 -3.57 -2.27
N TRP A 24 -12.72 -3.19 -0.99
CA TRP A 24 -12.04 -3.96 0.06
C TRP A 24 -12.70 -5.33 0.23
N PRO A 25 -11.93 -6.43 0.25
CA PRO A 25 -12.50 -7.76 0.45
C PRO A 25 -13.11 -7.90 1.84
N ALA A 26 -14.25 -8.57 1.91
CA ALA A 26 -15.00 -8.69 3.17
C ALA A 26 -14.36 -9.70 4.13
N GLN A 27 -13.85 -10.82 3.63
CA GLN A 27 -13.37 -11.91 4.47
C GLN A 27 -12.09 -12.57 3.98
N ALA A 28 -11.40 -11.98 3.03
CA ALA A 28 -10.17 -12.52 2.47
C ALA A 28 -9.03 -11.55 2.73
N PRO A 29 -7.78 -12.02 2.69
CA PRO A 29 -6.65 -11.10 2.75
C PRO A 29 -6.74 -10.06 1.65
N ALA A 30 -6.40 -8.82 1.98
CA ALA A 30 -6.36 -7.74 1.00
C ALA A 30 -5.00 -7.77 0.30
N HIS A 31 -4.99 -8.08 -0.98
CA HIS A 31 -3.78 -8.13 -1.80
C HIS A 31 -3.67 -6.87 -2.64
N LEU A 32 -2.57 -6.16 -2.48
CA LEU A 32 -2.23 -5.00 -3.29
C LEU A 32 -1.07 -5.35 -4.19
N ASP A 33 -1.25 -5.17 -5.49
CA ASP A 33 -0.18 -5.35 -6.46
C ASP A 33 0.42 -3.98 -6.77
N ALA A 34 1.62 -3.75 -6.29
CA ALA A 34 2.34 -2.49 -6.50
C ALA A 34 3.38 -2.58 -7.63
N SER A 35 3.42 -3.69 -8.35
CA SER A 35 4.44 -3.89 -9.36
C SER A 35 4.36 -2.92 -10.54
N GLY A 36 3.19 -2.32 -10.77
CA GLY A 36 3.00 -1.35 -11.86
C GLY A 36 3.34 0.08 -11.49
N LEU A 37 3.71 0.36 -10.24
CA LEU A 37 4.05 1.72 -9.81
C LEU A 37 5.26 2.25 -10.56
N GLN A 38 5.14 3.43 -11.14
CA GLN A 38 6.22 4.12 -11.86
C GLN A 38 6.52 5.49 -11.26
N GLN A 39 5.47 6.21 -10.81
CA GLN A 39 5.63 7.50 -10.16
C GLN A 39 4.98 7.45 -8.79
N PHE A 40 5.75 7.73 -7.76
CA PHE A 40 5.29 7.68 -6.38
C PHE A 40 6.09 8.65 -5.53
N ASP A 41 5.52 9.00 -4.38
CA ASP A 41 6.16 9.87 -3.39
C ASP A 41 5.71 9.44 -1.99
N SER A 42 5.94 10.28 -0.99
CA SER A 42 5.52 9.95 0.38
C SER A 42 4.01 9.79 0.53
N SER A 43 3.22 10.36 -0.38
CA SER A 43 1.77 10.18 -0.37
C SER A 43 1.38 8.73 -0.66
N THR A 44 2.19 8.00 -1.43
CA THR A 44 1.98 6.57 -1.65
C THR A 44 2.05 5.81 -0.33
N LEU A 45 3.03 6.14 0.52
CA LEU A 45 3.13 5.52 1.84
C LEU A 45 1.92 5.85 2.69
N ALA A 46 1.38 7.05 2.60
CA ALA A 46 0.17 7.42 3.33
C ALA A 46 -1.01 6.55 2.90
N VAL A 47 -1.15 6.28 1.61
CA VAL A 47 -2.18 5.38 1.09
C VAL A 47 -1.99 3.96 1.66
N LEU A 48 -0.77 3.45 1.62
CA LEU A 48 -0.48 2.12 2.15
C LEU A 48 -0.74 2.03 3.65
N LEU A 49 -0.41 3.07 4.40
CA LEU A 49 -0.68 3.11 5.85
C LEU A 49 -2.18 3.12 6.12
N ALA A 50 -2.95 3.86 5.34
CA ALA A 50 -4.41 3.86 5.48
C ALA A 50 -4.98 2.48 5.19
N CYS A 51 -4.44 1.78 4.20
CA CYS A 51 -4.83 0.40 3.92
C CYS A 51 -4.49 -0.54 5.07
N ALA A 52 -3.32 -0.38 5.68
CA ALA A 52 -2.93 -1.20 6.82
C ALA A 52 -3.86 -0.99 8.01
N ARG A 53 -4.26 0.25 8.27
CA ARG A 53 -5.23 0.54 9.33
C ARG A 53 -6.59 -0.08 9.04
N GLN A 54 -7.03 0.00 7.79
CA GLN A 54 -8.29 -0.60 7.36
C GLN A 54 -8.27 -2.11 7.57
N ALA A 55 -7.14 -2.75 7.22
CA ALA A 55 -6.97 -4.19 7.41
C ALA A 55 -7.05 -4.55 8.90
N GLN A 56 -6.40 -3.77 9.75
CA GLN A 56 -6.46 -4.01 11.20
C GLN A 56 -7.88 -3.89 11.74
N GLN A 57 -8.62 -2.87 11.31
CA GLN A 57 -9.99 -2.66 11.76
C GLN A 57 -10.91 -3.78 11.34
N ARG A 58 -10.65 -4.37 10.18
CA ARG A 58 -11.48 -5.47 9.65
C ARG A 58 -10.97 -6.84 10.06
N GLY A 59 -9.81 -6.92 10.72
CA GLY A 59 -9.23 -8.18 11.13
C GLY A 59 -8.73 -9.03 9.97
N THR A 60 -8.45 -8.43 8.81
CA THR A 60 -7.92 -9.14 7.65
C THR A 60 -6.48 -8.76 7.41
N PRO A 61 -5.63 -9.72 6.97
CA PRO A 61 -4.24 -9.38 6.66
C PRO A 61 -4.15 -8.51 5.39
N LEU A 62 -3.15 -7.65 5.37
CA LEU A 62 -2.78 -6.89 4.18
C LEU A 62 -1.51 -7.48 3.60
N VAL A 63 -1.54 -7.80 2.31
CA VAL A 63 -0.40 -8.34 1.58
C VAL A 63 -0.07 -7.37 0.45
N ILE A 64 1.14 -6.83 0.45
CA ILE A 64 1.63 -5.92 -0.59
C ILE A 64 2.67 -6.66 -1.41
N GLU A 65 2.44 -6.75 -2.72
CA GLU A 65 3.31 -7.48 -3.63
C GLU A 65 3.93 -6.52 -4.65
N GLY A 66 5.19 -6.79 -5.00
CA GLY A 66 5.86 -6.06 -6.08
C GLY A 66 6.19 -4.61 -5.76
N LEU A 67 6.33 -4.26 -4.49
CA LEU A 67 6.64 -2.89 -4.11
C LEU A 67 8.00 -2.48 -4.68
N PRO A 68 8.10 -1.33 -5.38
CA PRO A 68 9.38 -0.87 -5.89
C PRO A 68 10.39 -0.70 -4.77
N GLU A 69 11.65 -1.03 -5.05
CA GLU A 69 12.70 -1.00 -4.05
C GLU A 69 12.87 0.38 -3.42
N ARG A 70 12.78 1.43 -4.23
CA ARG A 70 12.92 2.80 -3.72
C ARG A 70 11.82 3.12 -2.71
N LEU A 71 10.61 2.65 -2.97
CA LEU A 71 9.50 2.87 -2.04
C LEU A 71 9.66 2.04 -0.79
N HIS A 72 10.16 0.81 -0.91
CA HIS A 72 10.49 -0.03 0.23
C HIS A 72 11.53 0.65 1.12
N THR A 73 12.59 1.18 0.53
CA THR A 73 13.62 1.92 1.25
C THR A 73 13.01 3.13 1.98
N LEU A 74 12.14 3.85 1.31
CA LEU A 74 11.46 5.00 1.90
C LEU A 74 10.62 4.59 3.12
N ALA A 75 9.92 3.47 3.02
CA ALA A 75 9.14 2.94 4.14
C ALA A 75 10.03 2.58 5.32
N GLN A 76 11.22 2.05 5.07
CA GLN A 76 12.19 1.75 6.13
C GLN A 76 12.70 3.04 6.78
N VAL A 77 13.00 4.05 6.00
CA VAL A 77 13.47 5.34 6.51
C VAL A 77 12.43 5.98 7.42
N TYR A 78 11.16 5.89 7.05
CA TYR A 78 10.07 6.43 7.87
C TYR A 78 9.69 5.52 9.04
N GLY A 79 10.27 4.33 9.11
CA GLY A 79 10.00 3.40 10.20
C GLY A 79 8.64 2.72 10.11
N VAL A 80 8.05 2.63 8.94
CA VAL A 80 6.72 2.05 8.75
C VAL A 80 6.73 0.72 7.99
N ALA A 81 7.89 0.25 7.56
CA ALA A 81 7.98 -0.98 6.78
C ALA A 81 7.40 -2.18 7.53
N GLU A 82 7.71 -2.30 8.81
CA GLU A 82 7.21 -3.40 9.63
C GLU A 82 5.69 -3.32 9.78
N PHE A 83 5.15 -2.13 10.00
CA PHE A 83 3.71 -1.92 10.11
C PHE A 83 2.99 -2.31 8.82
N LEU A 84 3.62 -2.12 7.68
CA LEU A 84 3.07 -2.50 6.38
C LEU A 84 3.28 -3.98 6.07
N GLY A 85 3.95 -4.73 6.93
CA GLY A 85 4.25 -6.13 6.69
C GLY A 85 5.30 -6.36 5.63
N LEU A 86 6.14 -5.37 5.37
CA LEU A 86 7.20 -5.50 4.38
C LEU A 86 8.39 -6.24 4.97
N ARG A 87 9.01 -7.11 4.17
CA ARG A 87 10.20 -7.82 4.62
C ARG A 87 11.40 -6.89 4.61
N PRO A 88 12.35 -7.06 5.53
CA PRO A 88 13.60 -6.31 5.44
C PRO A 88 14.26 -6.54 4.10
N SER A 89 14.80 -5.48 3.49
CA SER A 89 15.56 -5.68 2.27
C SER A 89 16.88 -6.37 2.62
N ALA A 90 17.15 -7.39 1.86
CA ALA A 90 18.35 -8.19 2.07
C ALA A 90 19.60 -7.41 1.67
#